data_e811fe7079ad9638b9f454ccbb241500
#
_entry.id   e811fe7079ad9638b9f454ccbb241500
#
_cell.length_a   1.000
_cell.length_b   1.000
_cell.length_c   1.000
_cell.angle_alpha   90.00
_cell.angle_beta   90.00
_cell.angle_gamma   90.00
#
_symmetry.space_group_name_H-M   'P 1'
#
loop_
_entity.id
_entity.type
_entity.pdbx_description
1 polymer ?
#
loop_
_entity_poly.entity_id
_entity_poly.type
_entity_poly.pdbx_seq_one_letter_code
_entity_poly.pdbx_strand_id
1 'polypeptide(L)'
;MKRHITTALLSAILLTAAAQQKETSAVFKLPPLPYQYDELEPYISRTTVKLHYDTHTRGYLDKANKILRKDTPDSISQNLAEIVRNSEGALYNNAAQAWNHIFYFDAFSPHAITEPGGKLMQQIEQQWGSFQNFKNTFAEAATGLFGSGWLWLVKQPDGQLAIIAESNAGKVLKSKSVPLLGIDVWEHAYYLDYQNRRAEHIDALWNIIDWRVVQKRFAGIPRP
;
A
#
# COMPACT_ATOMS: atom_id res chain seq x y z
N MET A 1 57.71 -60.15 -34.59
CA MET A 1 56.55 -59.33 -35.04
C MET A 1 55.69 -59.12 -33.79
N LYS A 2 55.74 -57.90 -33.12
CA LYS A 2 54.93 -57.51 -31.99
C LYS A 2 53.95 -56.43 -32.45
N ARG A 3 52.67 -56.74 -32.47
CA ARG A 3 51.62 -55.78 -32.77
C ARG A 3 51.29 -54.97 -31.52
N HIS A 4 51.49 -53.67 -31.57
CA HIS A 4 50.99 -52.75 -30.52
C HIS A 4 49.56 -52.36 -30.88
N ILE A 5 48.62 -52.66 -29.95
CA ILE A 5 47.25 -52.22 -29.99
C ILE A 5 47.21 -50.93 -29.19
N THR A 6 46.96 -49.84 -29.85
CA THR A 6 46.77 -48.52 -29.21
C THR A 6 45.28 -48.34 -28.89
N THR A 7 44.92 -48.35 -27.62
CA THR A 7 43.56 -48.11 -27.18
C THR A 7 43.35 -46.61 -27.02
N ALA A 8 42.54 -46.03 -27.88
CA ALA A 8 42.13 -44.64 -27.78
C ALA A 8 40.98 -44.53 -26.77
N LEU A 9 41.19 -43.86 -25.63
CA LEU A 9 40.12 -43.46 -24.69
C LEU A 9 39.43 -42.22 -25.24
N LEU A 10 38.17 -42.36 -25.63
CA LEU A 10 37.27 -41.25 -25.89
C LEU A 10 36.69 -40.75 -24.57
N SER A 11 37.18 -39.61 -24.10
CA SER A 11 36.60 -38.92 -22.96
C SER A 11 35.40 -38.09 -23.44
N ALA A 12 34.20 -38.58 -23.17
CA ALA A 12 32.97 -37.82 -23.39
C ALA A 12 32.83 -36.77 -22.27
N ILE A 13 33.04 -35.51 -22.60
CA ILE A 13 32.77 -34.38 -21.75
C ILE A 13 31.27 -34.12 -21.84
N LEU A 14 30.52 -34.55 -20.86
CA LEU A 14 29.13 -34.13 -20.64
C LEU A 14 29.14 -32.68 -20.17
N LEU A 15 28.87 -31.73 -21.07
CA LEU A 15 28.49 -30.38 -20.71
C LEU A 15 27.04 -30.42 -20.18
N THR A 16 26.90 -30.47 -18.86
CA THR A 16 25.65 -30.14 -18.21
C THR A 16 25.44 -28.62 -18.29
N ALA A 17 24.68 -28.18 -19.28
CA ALA A 17 24.14 -26.82 -19.28
C ALA A 17 23.15 -26.70 -18.12
N ALA A 18 23.65 -26.27 -16.97
CA ALA A 18 22.78 -25.77 -15.93
C ALA A 18 22.09 -24.52 -16.49
N ALA A 19 20.81 -24.67 -16.84
CA ALA A 19 19.96 -23.54 -17.16
C ALA A 19 19.89 -22.70 -15.89
N GLN A 20 20.70 -21.67 -15.80
CA GLN A 20 20.67 -20.67 -14.76
C GLN A 20 19.33 -19.95 -14.92
N GLN A 21 18.32 -20.39 -14.14
CA GLN A 21 17.06 -19.66 -14.00
C GLN A 21 17.45 -18.26 -13.51
N LYS A 22 17.41 -17.29 -14.44
CA LYS A 22 17.57 -15.88 -14.12
C LYS A 22 16.44 -15.56 -13.16
N GLU A 23 16.71 -15.50 -11.86
CA GLU A 23 15.77 -14.96 -10.89
C GLU A 23 15.41 -13.57 -11.38
N THR A 24 14.23 -13.45 -11.96
CA THR A 24 13.70 -12.16 -12.40
C THR A 24 13.39 -11.39 -11.13
N SER A 25 14.28 -10.47 -10.77
CA SER A 25 14.09 -9.60 -9.61
C SER A 25 12.72 -8.94 -9.68
N ALA A 26 12.02 -8.86 -8.52
CA ALA A 26 10.75 -8.16 -8.45
C ALA A 26 10.94 -6.70 -8.88
N VAL A 27 10.02 -6.19 -9.71
CA VAL A 27 10.05 -4.79 -10.16
C VAL A 27 9.90 -3.86 -8.96
N PHE A 28 8.93 -4.19 -8.09
CA PHE A 28 8.69 -3.48 -6.83
C PHE A 28 8.90 -4.44 -5.65
N LYS A 29 9.55 -3.95 -4.61
CA LYS A 29 9.68 -4.66 -3.33
C LYS A 29 8.71 -4.06 -2.33
N LEU A 30 8.07 -4.93 -1.53
CA LEU A 30 7.27 -4.47 -0.40
C LEU A 30 8.21 -3.83 0.64
N PRO A 31 8.05 -2.55 0.98
CA PRO A 31 8.90 -1.90 1.99
C PRO A 31 8.66 -2.54 3.36
N PRO A 32 9.64 -2.59 4.26
CA PRO A 32 9.40 -3.03 5.64
C PRO A 32 8.46 -2.04 6.35
N LEU A 33 7.63 -2.55 7.27
CA LEU A 33 6.89 -1.70 8.20
C LEU A 33 7.89 -0.97 9.12
N PRO A 34 7.63 0.29 9.51
CA PRO A 34 8.48 1.01 10.45
C PRO A 34 8.24 0.63 11.92
N TYR A 35 7.45 -0.42 12.18
CA TYR A 35 7.08 -0.94 13.50
C TYR A 35 6.86 -2.46 13.42
N GLN A 36 6.85 -3.14 14.59
CA GLN A 36 6.53 -4.56 14.67
C GLN A 36 5.03 -4.80 14.53
N TYR A 37 4.64 -6.03 14.17
CA TYR A 37 3.21 -6.33 13.92
C TYR A 37 2.30 -6.14 15.14
N ASP A 38 2.82 -6.28 16.35
CA ASP A 38 2.11 -6.14 17.63
C ASP A 38 2.18 -4.74 18.24
N GLU A 39 2.97 -3.84 17.67
CA GLU A 39 3.11 -2.49 18.22
C GLU A 39 1.90 -1.57 17.99
N LEU A 40 0.93 -1.99 17.17
CA LEU A 40 -0.33 -1.26 16.99
C LEU A 40 -1.45 -1.75 17.92
N GLU A 41 -1.19 -2.75 18.75
CA GLU A 41 -2.15 -3.19 19.78
C GLU A 41 -2.36 -2.11 20.85
N PRO A 42 -3.56 -2.00 21.41
CA PRO A 42 -4.73 -2.86 21.24
C PRO A 42 -5.65 -2.47 20.07
N TYR A 43 -5.28 -1.52 19.22
CA TYR A 43 -6.12 -0.93 18.18
C TYR A 43 -6.24 -1.81 16.93
N ILE A 44 -5.17 -2.46 16.53
CA ILE A 44 -5.16 -3.49 15.48
C ILE A 44 -4.28 -4.64 16.01
N SER A 45 -4.81 -5.86 15.99
CA SER A 45 -4.07 -7.02 16.49
C SER A 45 -2.89 -7.37 15.59
N ARG A 46 -1.87 -7.99 16.19
CA ARG A 46 -0.74 -8.58 15.47
C ARG A 46 -1.16 -9.47 14.31
N THR A 47 -2.21 -10.27 14.50
CA THR A 47 -2.73 -11.18 13.48
C THR A 47 -3.27 -10.40 12.28
N THR A 48 -4.08 -9.38 12.53
CA THR A 48 -4.63 -8.50 11.48
C THR A 48 -3.51 -7.80 10.73
N VAL A 49 -2.57 -7.14 11.41
CA VAL A 49 -1.44 -6.44 10.76
C VAL A 49 -0.65 -7.39 9.88
N LYS A 50 -0.29 -8.58 10.40
CA LYS A 50 0.51 -9.57 9.67
C LYS A 50 -0.22 -10.08 8.41
N LEU A 51 -1.48 -10.48 8.53
CA LEU A 51 -2.26 -10.97 7.38
C LEU A 51 -2.49 -9.86 6.36
N HIS A 52 -2.82 -8.67 6.84
CA HIS A 52 -3.10 -7.52 5.98
C HIS A 52 -1.84 -7.08 5.21
N TYR A 53 -0.67 -7.04 5.87
CA TYR A 53 0.57 -6.62 5.21
C TYR A 53 1.24 -7.74 4.43
N ASP A 54 1.53 -8.89 5.06
CA ASP A 54 2.32 -9.97 4.44
C ASP A 54 1.52 -10.81 3.45
N THR A 55 0.17 -10.81 3.53
CA THR A 55 -0.65 -11.61 2.63
C THR A 55 -1.41 -10.73 1.63
N HIS A 56 -2.22 -9.79 2.07
CA HIS A 56 -3.01 -8.94 1.17
C HIS A 56 -2.11 -7.97 0.40
N THR A 57 -1.35 -7.12 1.10
CA THR A 57 -0.48 -6.12 0.46
C THR A 57 0.56 -6.77 -0.44
N ARG A 58 1.27 -7.77 0.09
CA ARG A 58 2.25 -8.55 -0.68
C ARG A 58 1.62 -9.22 -1.90
N GLY A 59 0.47 -9.86 -1.72
CA GLY A 59 -0.23 -10.55 -2.81
C GLY A 59 -0.64 -9.62 -3.95
N TYR A 60 -1.08 -8.40 -3.66
CA TYR A 60 -1.36 -7.39 -4.69
C TYR A 60 -0.08 -6.95 -5.40
N LEU A 61 0.99 -6.68 -4.66
CA LEU A 61 2.27 -6.26 -5.24
C LEU A 61 2.88 -7.34 -6.14
N ASP A 62 2.84 -8.61 -5.71
CA ASP A 62 3.36 -9.74 -6.48
C ASP A 62 2.57 -9.97 -7.77
N LYS A 63 1.24 -9.80 -7.74
CA LYS A 63 0.39 -9.87 -8.94
C LYS A 63 0.70 -8.73 -9.90
N ALA A 64 0.86 -7.50 -9.41
CA ALA A 64 1.28 -6.36 -10.23
C ALA A 64 2.65 -6.61 -10.87
N ASN A 65 3.64 -7.05 -10.08
CA ASN A 65 4.96 -7.42 -10.57
C ASN A 65 4.92 -8.50 -11.65
N LYS A 66 4.06 -9.52 -11.48
CA LYS A 66 3.92 -10.60 -12.47
C LYS A 66 3.39 -10.10 -13.80
N ILE A 67 2.41 -9.18 -13.77
CA ILE A 67 1.85 -8.57 -15.00
C ILE A 67 2.91 -7.71 -15.68
N LEU A 68 3.57 -6.83 -14.92
CA LEU A 68 4.60 -5.94 -15.46
C LEU A 68 5.74 -6.68 -16.14
N ARG A 69 6.24 -7.78 -15.56
CA ARG A 69 7.29 -8.59 -16.16
C ARG A 69 6.89 -9.25 -17.48
N LYS A 70 5.62 -9.56 -17.64
CA LYS A 70 5.12 -10.20 -18.87
C LYS A 70 4.98 -9.21 -20.01
N ASP A 71 4.47 -8.01 -19.70
CA ASP A 71 3.95 -7.09 -20.72
C ASP A 71 4.92 -5.95 -21.09
N THR A 72 5.94 -5.65 -20.24
CA THR A 72 6.87 -4.53 -20.47
C THR A 72 8.29 -4.82 -19.95
N PRO A 73 9.11 -5.56 -20.68
CA PRO A 73 10.41 -6.00 -20.14
C PRO A 73 11.48 -4.91 -19.97
N ASP A 74 11.48 -3.82 -20.76
CA ASP A 74 12.68 -2.95 -20.89
C ASP A 74 12.54 -1.48 -20.41
N SER A 75 11.35 -1.01 -20.03
CA SER A 75 11.17 0.39 -19.61
C SER A 75 10.05 0.61 -18.58
N ILE A 76 10.10 -0.15 -17.47
CA ILE A 76 9.09 -0.04 -16.41
C ILE A 76 9.47 1.14 -15.50
N SER A 77 8.53 2.06 -15.25
CA SER A 77 8.70 3.09 -14.22
C SER A 77 9.01 2.44 -12.86
N GLN A 78 10.02 2.97 -12.18
CA GLN A 78 10.38 2.55 -10.81
C GLN A 78 9.47 3.19 -9.75
N ASN A 79 8.43 3.90 -10.17
CA ASN A 79 7.46 4.55 -9.30
C ASN A 79 6.10 3.86 -9.39
N LEU A 80 5.70 3.15 -8.33
CA LEU A 80 4.42 2.42 -8.28
C LEU A 80 3.21 3.34 -8.51
N ALA A 81 3.26 4.59 -8.01
CA ALA A 81 2.19 5.55 -8.23
C ALA A 81 2.04 5.95 -9.72
N GLU A 82 3.13 5.98 -10.49
CA GLU A 82 3.05 6.21 -11.95
C GLU A 82 2.44 5.02 -12.67
N ILE A 83 2.77 3.80 -12.24
CA ILE A 83 2.11 2.59 -12.76
C ILE A 83 0.60 2.68 -12.51
N VAL A 84 0.17 3.06 -11.30
CA VAL A 84 -1.25 3.22 -10.98
C VAL A 84 -1.92 4.27 -11.88
N ARG A 85 -1.28 5.43 -12.08
CA ARG A 85 -1.85 6.50 -12.91
C ARG A 85 -2.04 6.10 -14.36
N ASN A 86 -1.11 5.31 -14.91
CA ASN A 86 -1.00 5.02 -16.34
C ASN A 86 -1.49 3.61 -16.72
N SER A 87 -2.05 2.84 -15.78
CA SER A 87 -2.53 1.48 -16.04
C SER A 87 -4.06 1.37 -15.94
N GLU A 88 -4.59 0.29 -16.51
CA GLU A 88 -6.01 -0.08 -16.48
C GLU A 88 -6.15 -1.58 -16.16
N GLY A 89 -7.40 -2.02 -15.95
CA GLY A 89 -7.74 -3.43 -15.78
C GLY A 89 -7.02 -4.11 -14.62
N ALA A 90 -6.50 -5.31 -14.86
CA ALA A 90 -5.88 -6.13 -13.82
C ALA A 90 -4.62 -5.51 -13.23
N LEU A 91 -3.79 -4.85 -14.07
CA LEU A 91 -2.59 -4.16 -13.59
C LEU A 91 -2.97 -3.01 -12.66
N TYR A 92 -3.92 -2.16 -13.09
CA TYR A 92 -4.44 -1.08 -12.26
C TYR A 92 -4.94 -1.60 -10.90
N ASN A 93 -5.84 -2.58 -10.92
CA ASN A 93 -6.45 -3.08 -9.69
C ASN A 93 -5.40 -3.57 -8.68
N ASN A 94 -4.39 -4.32 -9.13
CA ASN A 94 -3.36 -4.84 -8.25
C ASN A 94 -2.34 -3.78 -7.82
N ALA A 95 -1.89 -2.92 -8.74
CA ALA A 95 -0.95 -1.84 -8.42
C ALA A 95 -1.57 -0.79 -7.49
N ALA A 96 -2.83 -0.41 -7.74
CA ALA A 96 -3.56 0.53 -6.89
C ALA A 96 -3.78 -0.03 -5.48
N GLN A 97 -4.21 -1.29 -5.36
CA GLN A 97 -4.34 -1.91 -4.05
C GLN A 97 -2.99 -1.99 -3.32
N ALA A 98 -1.91 -2.40 -4.00
CA ALA A 98 -0.60 -2.43 -3.38
C ALA A 98 -0.16 -1.04 -2.89
N TRP A 99 -0.35 -0.01 -3.72
CA TRP A 99 -0.02 1.37 -3.35
C TRP A 99 -0.87 1.88 -2.19
N ASN A 100 -2.19 1.66 -2.23
CA ASN A 100 -3.12 2.08 -1.19
C ASN A 100 -2.73 1.49 0.17
N HIS A 101 -2.42 0.19 0.21
CA HIS A 101 -2.02 -0.48 1.44
C HIS A 101 -0.67 0.03 1.99
N ILE A 102 0.34 0.21 1.11
CA ILE A 102 1.62 0.78 1.52
C ILE A 102 1.40 2.19 2.09
N PHE A 103 0.57 2.99 1.43
CA PHE A 103 0.23 4.34 1.87
C PHE A 103 -0.54 4.36 3.20
N TYR A 104 -1.45 3.41 3.42
CA TYR A 104 -2.23 3.23 4.64
C TYR A 104 -1.33 2.88 5.82
N PHE A 105 -0.55 1.80 5.71
CA PHE A 105 0.34 1.37 6.78
C PHE A 105 1.42 2.40 7.12
N ASP A 106 1.80 3.21 6.14
CA ASP A 106 2.75 4.31 6.32
C ASP A 106 2.25 5.41 7.24
N ALA A 107 0.96 5.56 7.37
CA ALA A 107 0.38 6.58 8.22
C ALA A 107 0.30 6.17 9.69
N PHE A 108 0.68 4.93 10.06
CA PHE A 108 0.56 4.44 11.43
C PHE A 108 1.87 4.46 12.20
N SER A 109 1.74 4.65 13.51
CA SER A 109 2.86 4.58 14.44
C SER A 109 2.37 4.19 15.84
N PRO A 110 3.11 3.34 16.59
CA PRO A 110 2.89 3.11 18.01
C PRO A 110 3.11 4.37 18.87
N HIS A 111 3.84 5.36 18.30
CA HIS A 111 4.13 6.65 18.91
C HIS A 111 3.52 7.79 18.11
N ALA A 112 2.27 7.61 17.68
CA ALA A 112 1.56 8.56 16.85
C ALA A 112 1.35 9.91 17.57
N ILE A 113 1.52 10.99 16.82
CA ILE A 113 0.94 12.28 17.21
C ILE A 113 -0.49 12.26 16.66
N THR A 114 -1.47 12.14 17.55
CA THR A 114 -2.88 11.82 17.21
C THR A 114 -3.71 13.01 16.73
N GLU A 115 -3.11 14.20 16.67
CA GLU A 115 -3.75 15.40 16.16
C GLU A 115 -2.83 16.16 15.20
N PRO A 116 -3.38 16.74 14.13
CA PRO A 116 -2.59 17.61 13.26
C PRO A 116 -2.24 18.92 13.97
N GLY A 117 -1.18 19.59 13.49
CA GLY A 117 -0.82 20.93 13.94
C GLY A 117 -0.69 21.90 12.78
N GLY A 118 -0.37 23.16 13.11
CA GLY A 118 -0.04 24.18 12.15
C GLY A 118 -1.10 24.41 11.07
N LYS A 119 -0.66 24.58 9.81
CA LYS A 119 -1.55 24.91 8.68
C LYS A 119 -2.60 23.84 8.40
N LEU A 120 -2.30 22.57 8.64
CA LEU A 120 -3.25 21.49 8.40
C LEU A 120 -4.41 21.55 9.41
N MET A 121 -4.12 21.77 10.71
CA MET A 121 -5.14 21.95 11.72
C MET A 121 -6.03 23.17 11.41
N GLN A 122 -5.39 24.32 11.11
CA GLN A 122 -6.13 25.52 10.75
C GLN A 122 -7.11 25.29 9.59
N GLN A 123 -6.68 24.55 8.57
CA GLN A 123 -7.54 24.29 7.43
C GLN A 123 -8.67 23.30 7.75
N ILE A 124 -8.39 22.28 8.59
CA ILE A 124 -9.43 21.37 9.10
C ILE A 124 -10.48 22.17 9.92
N GLU A 125 -10.03 23.02 10.83
CA GLU A 125 -10.93 23.85 11.65
C GLU A 125 -11.75 24.82 10.78
N GLN A 126 -11.13 25.42 9.78
CA GLN A 126 -11.83 26.32 8.85
C GLN A 126 -12.94 25.60 8.07
N GLN A 127 -12.73 24.34 7.65
CA GLN A 127 -13.67 23.60 6.81
C GLN A 127 -14.74 22.83 7.60
N TRP A 128 -14.40 22.30 8.78
CA TRP A 128 -15.30 21.49 9.60
C TRP A 128 -15.62 22.10 10.97
N GLY A 129 -15.08 23.25 11.31
CA GLY A 129 -15.29 23.94 12.59
C GLY A 129 -14.41 23.41 13.72
N SER A 130 -14.06 22.13 13.71
CA SER A 130 -13.14 21.52 14.68
C SER A 130 -12.55 20.22 14.14
N PHE A 131 -11.45 19.77 14.73
CA PHE A 131 -10.88 18.45 14.43
C PHE A 131 -11.82 17.30 14.78
N GLN A 132 -12.60 17.46 15.86
CA GLN A 132 -13.61 16.45 16.25
C GLN A 132 -14.72 16.34 15.20
N ASN A 133 -15.22 17.46 14.69
CA ASN A 133 -16.22 17.45 13.61
C ASN A 133 -15.66 16.82 12.32
N PHE A 134 -14.41 17.09 12.00
CA PHE A 134 -13.73 16.40 10.89
C PHE A 134 -13.71 14.88 11.11
N LYS A 135 -13.32 14.41 12.31
CA LYS A 135 -13.33 12.97 12.62
C LYS A 135 -14.72 12.36 12.48
N ASN A 136 -15.75 13.05 12.96
CA ASN A 136 -17.14 12.59 12.85
C ASN A 136 -17.56 12.48 11.37
N THR A 137 -17.32 13.52 10.56
CA THR A 137 -17.63 13.52 9.12
C THR A 137 -16.86 12.41 8.39
N PHE A 138 -15.61 12.19 8.76
CA PHE A 138 -14.77 11.14 8.20
C PHE A 138 -15.31 9.75 8.55
N ALA A 139 -15.69 9.52 9.80
CA ALA A 139 -16.26 8.25 10.28
C ALA A 139 -17.62 7.96 9.63
N GLU A 140 -18.48 8.96 9.49
CA GLU A 140 -19.76 8.85 8.77
C GLU A 140 -19.56 8.43 7.31
N ALA A 141 -18.61 9.07 6.61
CA ALA A 141 -18.29 8.71 5.23
C ALA A 141 -17.71 7.29 5.12
N ALA A 142 -16.87 6.86 6.09
CA ALA A 142 -16.29 5.52 6.13
C ALA A 142 -17.35 4.43 6.37
N THR A 143 -18.28 4.68 7.29
CA THR A 143 -19.38 3.73 7.60
C THR A 143 -20.44 3.72 6.52
N GLY A 144 -20.69 4.87 5.87
CA GLY A 144 -21.64 5.03 4.78
C GLY A 144 -21.21 4.39 3.44
N LEU A 145 -19.93 4.07 3.27
CA LEU A 145 -19.47 3.41 2.05
C LEU A 145 -20.00 1.98 1.97
N PHE A 146 -20.87 1.73 0.99
CA PHE A 146 -21.41 0.40 0.77
C PHE A 146 -20.34 -0.56 0.23
N GLY A 147 -20.17 -1.71 0.90
CA GLY A 147 -19.20 -2.73 0.51
C GLY A 147 -17.76 -2.38 0.88
N SER A 148 -16.83 -2.82 0.06
CA SER A 148 -15.39 -2.67 0.25
C SER A 148 -14.84 -1.46 -0.50
N GLY A 149 -13.89 -0.77 0.10
CA GLY A 149 -13.27 0.40 -0.52
C GLY A 149 -12.31 1.14 0.39
N TRP A 150 -12.08 2.38 0.03
CA TRP A 150 -11.13 3.28 0.69
C TRP A 150 -11.77 4.62 0.99
N LEU A 151 -11.44 5.18 2.12
CA LEU A 151 -11.76 6.55 2.47
C LEU A 151 -10.49 7.39 2.45
N TRP A 152 -10.58 8.57 1.84
CA TRP A 152 -9.44 9.44 1.64
C TRP A 152 -9.69 10.83 2.20
N LEU A 153 -8.70 11.38 2.93
CA LEU A 153 -8.52 12.80 3.06
C LEU A 153 -7.57 13.23 1.94
N VAL A 154 -8.01 14.17 1.11
CA VAL A 154 -7.20 14.71 0.01
C VAL A 154 -7.10 16.22 0.07
N LYS A 155 -6.00 16.76 -0.49
CA LYS A 155 -5.91 18.17 -0.85
C LYS A 155 -6.22 18.35 -2.32
N GLN A 156 -7.26 19.13 -2.63
CA GLN A 156 -7.71 19.42 -3.99
C GLN A 156 -6.78 20.43 -4.69
N PRO A 157 -6.85 20.58 -6.03
CA PRO A 157 -6.03 21.54 -6.78
C PRO A 157 -6.19 23.00 -6.36
N ASP A 158 -7.36 23.37 -5.83
CA ASP A 158 -7.64 24.70 -5.28
C ASP A 158 -7.08 24.89 -3.85
N GLY A 159 -6.47 23.84 -3.29
CA GLY A 159 -5.91 23.82 -1.96
C GLY A 159 -6.87 23.38 -0.86
N GLN A 160 -8.16 23.28 -1.12
CA GLN A 160 -9.15 22.82 -0.13
C GLN A 160 -8.96 21.35 0.21
N LEU A 161 -9.36 20.97 1.41
CA LEU A 161 -9.42 19.56 1.81
C LEU A 161 -10.76 18.94 1.39
N ALA A 162 -10.76 17.65 1.08
CA ALA A 162 -11.98 16.91 0.83
C ALA A 162 -11.87 15.49 1.39
N ILE A 163 -13.02 14.96 1.83
CA ILE A 163 -13.19 13.56 2.20
C ILE A 163 -13.83 12.86 1.00
N ILE A 164 -13.17 11.80 0.50
CA ILE A 164 -13.61 11.06 -0.68
C ILE A 164 -13.73 9.58 -0.32
N ALA A 165 -14.91 8.99 -0.56
CA ALA A 165 -15.14 7.56 -0.40
C ALA A 165 -15.14 6.90 -1.79
N GLU A 166 -14.36 5.83 -1.97
CA GLU A 166 -14.19 5.15 -3.24
C GLU A 166 -14.29 3.63 -3.07
N SER A 167 -15.13 3.00 -3.89
CA SER A 167 -15.27 1.54 -3.91
C SER A 167 -14.04 0.84 -4.50
N ASN A 168 -13.80 -0.40 -4.09
CA ASN A 168 -12.71 -1.26 -4.56
C ASN A 168 -11.32 -0.62 -4.32
N ALA A 169 -10.53 -0.41 -5.38
CA ALA A 169 -9.23 0.26 -5.31
C ALA A 169 -9.32 1.79 -5.35
N GLY A 170 -10.50 2.32 -5.70
CA GLY A 170 -10.68 3.76 -5.93
C GLY A 170 -9.91 4.29 -7.13
N LYS A 171 -9.86 5.59 -7.26
CA LYS A 171 -9.15 6.30 -8.36
C LYS A 171 -8.38 7.53 -7.86
N VAL A 172 -8.09 7.60 -6.56
CA VAL A 172 -7.47 8.77 -5.93
C VAL A 172 -6.22 9.25 -6.66
N LEU A 173 -5.33 8.34 -7.08
CA LEU A 173 -4.10 8.68 -7.83
C LEU A 173 -4.35 9.10 -9.29
N LYS A 174 -5.50 8.79 -9.86
CA LYS A 174 -5.88 9.25 -11.21
C LYS A 174 -6.54 10.63 -11.17
N SER A 175 -6.92 11.11 -10.00
CA SER A 175 -7.40 12.48 -9.80
C SER A 175 -6.23 13.48 -9.79
N LYS A 176 -6.56 14.78 -9.82
CA LYS A 176 -5.57 15.85 -9.61
C LYS A 176 -5.34 16.17 -8.14
N SER A 177 -6.06 15.50 -7.25
CA SER A 177 -5.96 15.71 -5.80
C SER A 177 -4.75 14.98 -5.23
N VAL A 178 -4.21 15.51 -4.15
CA VAL A 178 -3.08 14.91 -3.41
C VAL A 178 -3.64 14.13 -2.23
N PRO A 179 -3.49 12.79 -2.18
CA PRO A 179 -3.90 12.00 -1.03
C PRO A 179 -3.03 12.32 0.19
N LEU A 180 -3.68 12.55 1.33
CA LEU A 180 -3.04 12.88 2.60
C LEU A 180 -3.16 11.73 3.61
N LEU A 181 -4.36 11.17 3.74
CA LEU A 181 -4.67 10.01 4.57
C LEU A 181 -5.57 9.07 3.77
N GLY A 182 -5.29 7.79 3.80
CA GLY A 182 -6.15 6.74 3.25
C GLY A 182 -6.50 5.73 4.32
N ILE A 183 -7.76 5.35 4.43
CA ILE A 183 -8.24 4.34 5.36
C ILE A 183 -8.90 3.21 4.58
N ASP A 184 -8.45 2.01 4.87
CA ASP A 184 -9.00 0.79 4.31
C ASP A 184 -10.30 0.41 5.04
N VAL A 185 -11.39 0.30 4.29
CA VAL A 185 -12.69 -0.19 4.80
C VAL A 185 -13.12 -1.51 4.13
N TRP A 186 -12.18 -2.20 3.50
CA TRP A 186 -12.36 -3.61 3.18
C TRP A 186 -12.46 -4.44 4.47
N GLU A 187 -13.30 -5.46 4.48
CA GLU A 187 -13.52 -6.28 5.68
C GLU A 187 -12.24 -6.97 6.19
N HIS A 188 -11.30 -7.31 5.30
CA HIS A 188 -10.02 -7.89 5.72
C HIS A 188 -9.18 -6.96 6.62
N ALA A 189 -9.42 -5.65 6.59
CA ALA A 189 -8.71 -4.69 7.42
C ALA A 189 -9.14 -4.73 8.89
N TYR A 190 -10.37 -5.21 9.18
CA TYR A 190 -10.93 -5.07 10.53
C TYR A 190 -11.73 -6.28 11.04
N TYR A 191 -12.11 -7.23 10.19
CA TYR A 191 -13.09 -8.25 10.57
C TYR A 191 -12.61 -9.18 11.70
N LEU A 192 -11.31 -9.48 11.76
CA LEU A 192 -10.75 -10.32 12.81
C LEU A 192 -10.84 -9.68 14.21
N ASP A 193 -10.71 -8.35 14.28
CA ASP A 193 -10.69 -7.62 15.54
C ASP A 193 -12.08 -7.05 15.90
N TYR A 194 -12.80 -6.57 14.90
CA TYR A 194 -14.04 -5.80 15.08
C TYR A 194 -15.28 -6.46 14.47
N GLN A 195 -15.14 -7.57 13.72
CA GLN A 195 -16.20 -8.22 12.95
C GLN A 195 -16.94 -7.18 12.06
N ASN A 196 -18.26 -7.05 12.19
CA ASN A 196 -19.05 -6.10 11.42
C ASN A 196 -19.05 -4.66 12.01
N ARG A 197 -18.32 -4.41 13.09
CA ARG A 197 -18.29 -3.12 13.78
C ARG A 197 -17.29 -2.16 13.14
N ARG A 198 -17.51 -1.81 11.85
CA ARG A 198 -16.64 -0.90 11.10
C ARG A 198 -16.43 0.44 11.80
N ALA A 199 -17.47 0.99 12.45
CA ALA A 199 -17.36 2.26 13.18
C ALA A 199 -16.34 2.19 14.33
N GLU A 200 -16.34 1.12 15.11
CA GLU A 200 -15.37 0.93 16.20
C GLU A 200 -13.93 0.79 15.66
N HIS A 201 -13.76 0.11 14.54
CA HIS A 201 -12.46 0.06 13.88
C HIS A 201 -11.97 1.46 13.47
N ILE A 202 -12.82 2.27 12.83
CA ILE A 202 -12.46 3.64 12.44
C ILE A 202 -12.09 4.48 13.68
N ASP A 203 -12.84 4.36 14.75
CA ASP A 203 -12.55 5.08 16.01
C ASP A 203 -11.20 4.65 16.62
N ALA A 204 -10.88 3.36 16.55
CA ALA A 204 -9.62 2.84 17.04
C ALA A 204 -8.42 3.40 16.26
N LEU A 205 -8.55 3.58 14.94
CA LEU A 205 -7.46 4.07 14.09
C LEU A 205 -6.98 5.48 14.47
N TRP A 206 -7.82 6.34 15.02
CA TRP A 206 -7.41 7.68 15.44
C TRP A 206 -6.30 7.69 16.49
N ASN A 207 -6.10 6.59 17.21
CA ASN A 207 -5.04 6.44 18.21
C ASN A 207 -3.68 6.09 17.61
N ILE A 208 -3.62 5.60 16.38
CA ILE A 208 -2.40 5.13 15.72
C ILE A 208 -2.04 5.89 14.45
N ILE A 209 -2.94 6.72 13.93
CA ILE A 209 -2.65 7.61 12.80
C ILE A 209 -1.64 8.68 13.24
N ASP A 210 -0.45 8.65 12.65
CA ASP A 210 0.57 9.65 12.90
C ASP A 210 0.38 10.89 12.02
N TRP A 211 -0.18 11.93 12.59
CA TRP A 211 -0.44 13.18 11.87
C TRP A 211 0.82 13.89 11.39
N ARG A 212 2.01 13.55 11.90
CA ARG A 212 3.28 14.03 11.32
C ARG A 212 3.44 13.58 9.87
N VAL A 213 3.03 12.35 9.56
CA VAL A 213 3.05 11.81 8.19
C VAL A 213 2.05 12.55 7.31
N VAL A 214 0.82 12.72 7.79
CA VAL A 214 -0.25 13.45 7.06
C VAL A 214 0.16 14.90 6.79
N GLN A 215 0.78 15.59 7.79
CA GLN A 215 1.29 16.95 7.63
C GLN A 215 2.42 17.05 6.59
N LYS A 216 3.36 16.09 6.56
CA LYS A 216 4.41 16.04 5.53
C LYS A 216 3.80 15.93 4.13
N ARG A 217 2.81 15.04 3.94
CA ARG A 217 2.08 14.88 2.68
C ARG A 217 1.33 16.17 2.29
N PHE A 218 0.70 16.83 3.25
CA PHE A 218 0.02 18.12 3.06
C PHE A 218 0.99 19.23 2.61
N ALA A 219 2.20 19.26 3.16
CA ALA A 219 3.25 20.20 2.79
C ALA A 219 3.94 19.86 1.46
N GLY A 220 3.60 18.73 0.81
CA GLY A 220 4.25 18.29 -0.42
C GLY A 220 5.67 17.78 -0.21
N ILE A 221 6.03 17.38 1.01
CA ILE A 221 7.35 16.82 1.32
C ILE A 221 7.34 15.34 0.93
N PRO A 222 8.19 14.91 -0.04
CA PRO A 222 8.32 13.52 -0.39
C PRO A 222 8.77 12.69 0.82
N ARG A 223 8.43 11.39 0.80
CA ARG A 223 9.10 10.46 1.72
C ARG A 223 10.58 10.39 1.40
N PRO A 224 11.45 10.30 2.44
CA PRO A 224 12.87 10.01 2.25
C PRO A 224 13.09 8.63 1.60
#